data_02c0bc6a7df22aced4b9876674b305dc
#
_entry.id   02c0bc6a7df22aced4b9876674b305dc
#
_cell.length_a   1.000
_cell.length_b   1.000
_cell.length_c   1.000
_cell.angle_alpha   90.00
_cell.angle_beta   90.00
_cell.angle_gamma   90.00
#
_symmetry.space_group_name_H-M   'P 1'
#
loop_
_entity.id
_entity.type
_entity.pdbx_description
1 polymer ?
#
loop_
_entity_poly.entity_id
_entity_poly.type
_entity_poly.pdbx_seq_one_letter_code
_entity_poly.pdbx_strand_id
1 'polypeptide(L)'
;MCYIFRRKKNMCILIMVVLVCGIALIFFHSKYSIFITYQAIESEKEISSLRIVQLTDLHNSEFGEGNARLVSSVRDQSPDLILLTGDLLNSDEQRTDIATNLIAKLCDIAPVYFSNGNHEIEYEERYGVDIDELYREAGAVVLEKEYQDITVKNQKIRLGGIYGYCLPGKYLETGEADPEETAFLEEYQDTDLPKILMCHMPVCWMINGSLDDWDVDYVFAGHVHGGEVILPFIGGLYGPDLGWFPGKLQGLYSSEDGEKTLVLSRGLGTNESIPRFNNIPEVMVVDIQGKG
;
A
#
# COMPACT_ATOMS: atom_id res chain seq x y z
N MET A 1 27.37 -41.85 32.74
CA MET A 1 27.58 -40.40 32.52
C MET A 1 27.64 -40.02 31.03
N CYS A 2 28.41 -40.67 30.21
CA CYS A 2 28.63 -40.39 28.75
C CYS A 2 27.34 -40.49 27.92
N TYR A 3 26.39 -41.42 28.19
CA TYR A 3 25.15 -41.61 27.45
C TYR A 3 24.13 -40.45 27.65
N ILE A 4 24.06 -39.91 28.84
CA ILE A 4 23.15 -38.78 29.19
C ILE A 4 23.66 -37.51 28.48
N PHE A 5 24.95 -37.28 28.45
CA PHE A 5 25.56 -36.15 27.75
C PHE A 5 25.33 -36.21 26.24
N ARG A 6 25.44 -37.37 25.62
CA ARG A 6 25.19 -37.57 24.20
C ARG A 6 23.70 -37.34 23.85
N ARG A 7 22.78 -37.78 24.69
CA ARG A 7 21.34 -37.57 24.50
C ARG A 7 20.96 -36.09 24.63
N LYS A 8 21.51 -35.36 25.61
CA LYS A 8 21.32 -33.92 25.73
C LYS A 8 21.87 -33.14 24.54
N LYS A 9 23.05 -33.50 24.06
CA LYS A 9 23.67 -32.89 22.85
C LYS A 9 22.80 -33.10 21.62
N ASN A 10 22.31 -34.31 21.38
CA ASN A 10 21.44 -34.62 20.25
C ASN A 10 20.09 -33.86 20.35
N MET A 11 19.55 -33.71 21.56
CA MET A 11 18.32 -32.94 21.79
C MET A 11 18.54 -31.44 21.50
N CYS A 12 19.68 -30.86 21.92
CA CYS A 12 20.02 -29.46 21.60
C CYS A 12 20.20 -29.27 20.08
N ILE A 13 20.84 -30.21 19.39
CA ILE A 13 20.98 -30.16 17.92
C ILE A 13 19.60 -30.23 17.28
N LEU A 14 18.72 -31.13 17.70
CA LEU A 14 17.37 -31.25 17.16
C LEU A 14 16.58 -29.94 17.34
N ILE A 15 16.62 -29.35 18.53
CA ILE A 15 15.95 -28.07 18.82
C ILE A 15 16.50 -26.97 17.89
N MET A 16 17.83 -26.89 17.75
CA MET A 16 18.45 -25.91 16.87
C MET A 16 18.02 -26.10 15.39
N VAL A 17 17.99 -27.33 14.91
CA VAL A 17 17.53 -27.63 13.55
C VAL A 17 16.04 -27.21 13.36
N VAL A 18 15.18 -27.51 14.32
CA VAL A 18 13.76 -27.12 14.27
C VAL A 18 13.61 -25.62 14.25
N LEU A 19 14.39 -24.89 15.07
CA LEU A 19 14.39 -23.42 15.09
C LEU A 19 14.84 -22.82 13.74
N VAL A 20 15.95 -23.33 13.19
CA VAL A 20 16.49 -22.88 11.89
C VAL A 20 15.47 -23.16 10.76
N CYS A 21 14.89 -24.34 10.73
CA CYS A 21 13.83 -24.67 9.77
C CYS A 21 12.60 -23.77 9.93
N GLY A 22 12.19 -23.48 11.17
CA GLY A 22 11.08 -22.56 11.46
C GLY A 22 11.35 -21.14 10.94
N ILE A 23 12.54 -20.60 11.22
CA ILE A 23 12.97 -19.28 10.72
C ILE A 23 12.99 -19.28 9.18
N ALA A 24 13.57 -20.30 8.56
CA ALA A 24 13.61 -20.41 7.09
C ALA A 24 12.21 -20.46 6.46
N LEU A 25 11.26 -21.17 7.09
CA LEU A 25 9.88 -21.20 6.64
C LEU A 25 9.19 -19.84 6.76
N ILE A 26 9.43 -19.11 7.85
CA ILE A 26 8.87 -17.75 8.02
C ILE A 26 9.42 -16.83 6.92
N PHE A 27 10.71 -16.84 6.64
CA PHE A 27 11.29 -16.07 5.53
C PHE A 27 10.68 -16.45 4.19
N PHE A 28 10.53 -17.75 3.91
CA PHE A 28 9.94 -18.22 2.67
C PHE A 28 8.50 -17.72 2.51
N HIS A 29 7.68 -17.82 3.56
CA HIS A 29 6.30 -17.31 3.55
C HIS A 29 6.27 -15.79 3.38
N SER A 30 7.13 -15.05 4.07
CA SER A 30 7.20 -13.59 4.00
C SER A 30 7.63 -13.07 2.62
N LYS A 31 8.28 -13.91 1.80
CA LYS A 31 8.73 -13.52 0.45
C LYS A 31 7.81 -13.98 -0.67
N TYR A 32 7.24 -15.19 -0.56
CA TYR A 32 6.59 -15.85 -1.70
C TYR A 32 5.09 -16.09 -1.55
N SER A 33 4.53 -15.93 -0.36
CA SER A 33 3.09 -16.07 -0.15
C SER A 33 2.37 -14.75 -0.44
N ILE A 34 1.09 -14.83 -0.73
CA ILE A 34 0.18 -13.70 -0.82
C ILE A 34 -0.89 -13.90 0.24
N PHE A 35 -1.16 -12.89 1.03
CA PHE A 35 -2.25 -12.85 1.99
C PHE A 35 -3.32 -11.87 1.52
N ILE A 36 -4.58 -12.30 1.54
CA ILE A 36 -5.70 -11.43 1.22
C ILE A 36 -6.25 -10.88 2.52
N THR A 37 -6.18 -9.57 2.70
CA THR A 37 -6.77 -8.88 3.85
C THR A 37 -8.08 -8.24 3.43
N TYR A 38 -9.13 -8.50 4.18
CA TYR A 38 -10.44 -7.88 3.96
C TYR A 38 -10.68 -6.81 5.01
N GLN A 39 -11.06 -5.63 4.56
CA GLN A 39 -11.51 -4.52 5.39
C GLN A 39 -12.90 -4.09 4.96
N ALA A 40 -13.76 -3.83 5.92
CA ALA A 40 -15.09 -3.27 5.67
C ALA A 40 -15.17 -1.88 6.31
N ILE A 41 -15.62 -0.90 5.54
CA ILE A 41 -15.80 0.48 5.97
C ILE A 41 -17.27 0.84 5.80
N GLU A 42 -17.90 1.23 6.91
CA GLU A 42 -19.24 1.80 6.89
C GLU A 42 -19.11 3.32 6.67
N SER A 43 -19.69 3.80 5.56
CA SER A 43 -19.65 5.21 5.16
C SER A 43 -20.82 5.99 5.71
N GLU A 44 -20.57 7.19 6.22
CA GLU A 44 -21.65 8.16 6.52
C GLU A 44 -22.27 8.75 5.24
N LYS A 45 -21.56 8.71 4.11
CA LYS A 45 -22.07 9.17 2.82
C LYS A 45 -22.92 8.08 2.16
N GLU A 46 -23.90 8.51 1.39
CA GLU A 46 -24.65 7.60 0.53
C GLU A 46 -23.73 7.02 -0.53
N ILE A 47 -23.25 5.80 -0.32
CA ILE A 47 -22.42 5.05 -1.24
C ILE A 47 -22.99 3.64 -1.44
N SER A 48 -23.21 3.26 -2.70
CA SER A 48 -23.49 1.87 -3.04
C SER A 48 -22.28 1.02 -2.71
N SER A 49 -22.46 -0.27 -2.41
CA SER A 49 -21.35 -1.17 -2.12
C SER A 49 -20.27 -1.11 -3.20
N LEU A 50 -19.07 -0.70 -2.82
CA LEU A 50 -17.90 -0.54 -3.67
C LEU A 50 -16.78 -1.42 -3.16
N ARG A 51 -16.31 -2.35 -4.00
CA ARG A 51 -15.15 -3.20 -3.69
C ARG A 51 -13.91 -2.70 -4.39
N ILE A 52 -12.93 -2.32 -3.61
CA ILE A 52 -11.62 -1.86 -4.07
C ILE A 52 -10.57 -2.90 -3.75
N VAL A 53 -9.70 -3.23 -4.72
CA VAL A 53 -8.46 -3.96 -4.45
C VAL A 53 -7.30 -2.98 -4.55
N GLN A 54 -6.56 -2.85 -3.46
CA GLN A 54 -5.32 -2.07 -3.42
C GLN A 54 -4.11 -2.98 -3.55
N LEU A 55 -3.19 -2.61 -4.43
CA LEU A 55 -1.84 -3.14 -4.53
C LEU A 55 -0.85 -1.98 -4.41
N THR A 56 0.25 -2.19 -3.71
CA THR A 56 1.30 -1.19 -3.49
C THR A 56 2.64 -1.88 -3.24
N ASP A 57 3.73 -1.13 -3.36
CA ASP A 57 5.07 -1.59 -2.97
C ASP A 57 5.43 -2.95 -3.59
N LEU A 58 5.27 -3.09 -4.91
CA LEU A 58 5.61 -4.32 -5.61
C LEU A 58 7.13 -4.52 -5.70
N HIS A 59 7.89 -3.42 -5.90
CA HIS A 59 9.36 -3.43 -5.97
C HIS A 59 9.92 -4.52 -6.86
N ASN A 60 9.45 -4.60 -8.10
CA ASN A 60 9.84 -5.62 -9.09
C ASN A 60 9.68 -7.07 -8.62
N SER A 61 8.91 -7.31 -7.55
CA SER A 61 8.64 -8.67 -7.08
C SER A 61 7.70 -9.42 -8.03
N GLU A 62 7.93 -10.72 -8.18
CA GLU A 62 7.08 -11.60 -8.99
C GLU A 62 6.44 -12.71 -8.17
N PHE A 63 5.13 -12.83 -8.26
CA PHE A 63 4.33 -13.86 -7.61
C PHE A 63 3.84 -14.89 -8.64
N GLY A 64 4.71 -15.84 -8.96
CA GLY A 64 4.56 -16.76 -10.08
C GLY A 64 5.06 -16.12 -11.38
N GLU A 65 5.14 -16.90 -12.45
CA GLU A 65 5.64 -16.43 -13.74
C GLU A 65 4.77 -15.27 -14.26
N GLY A 66 5.42 -14.11 -14.47
CA GLY A 66 4.74 -12.88 -14.91
C GLY A 66 3.58 -12.48 -13.99
N ASN A 67 3.72 -12.65 -12.70
CA ASN A 67 2.72 -12.32 -11.67
C ASN A 67 1.40 -13.10 -11.76
N ALA A 68 1.38 -14.29 -12.40
CA ALA A 68 0.14 -15.04 -12.63
C ALA A 68 -0.65 -15.34 -11.35
N ARG A 69 0.03 -15.63 -10.20
CA ARG A 69 -0.64 -15.88 -8.92
C ARG A 69 -1.25 -14.60 -8.35
N LEU A 70 -0.55 -13.47 -8.46
CA LEU A 70 -1.07 -12.17 -8.00
C LEU A 70 -2.30 -11.77 -8.80
N VAL A 71 -2.23 -11.84 -10.13
CA VAL A 71 -3.36 -11.55 -11.04
C VAL A 71 -4.56 -12.44 -10.74
N SER A 72 -4.33 -13.76 -10.52
CA SER A 72 -5.41 -14.67 -10.11
C SER A 72 -6.02 -14.27 -8.77
N SER A 73 -5.18 -13.96 -7.78
CA SER A 73 -5.64 -13.53 -6.46
C SER A 73 -6.52 -12.28 -6.53
N VAL A 74 -6.16 -11.31 -7.36
CA VAL A 74 -6.96 -10.09 -7.59
C VAL A 74 -8.28 -10.41 -8.31
N ARG A 75 -8.22 -11.22 -9.38
CA ARG A 75 -9.43 -11.62 -10.14
C ARG A 75 -10.47 -12.31 -9.26
N ASP A 76 -10.02 -13.20 -8.37
CA ASP A 76 -10.88 -13.94 -7.45
C ASP A 76 -11.64 -13.05 -6.47
N GLN A 77 -11.17 -11.79 -6.28
CA GLN A 77 -11.83 -10.79 -5.43
C GLN A 77 -12.99 -10.08 -6.15
N SER A 78 -13.06 -10.15 -7.48
CA SER A 78 -14.08 -9.44 -8.28
C SER A 78 -14.16 -7.95 -7.95
N PRO A 79 -13.05 -7.19 -8.05
CA PRO A 79 -13.02 -5.77 -7.69
C PRO A 79 -13.87 -4.91 -8.65
N ASP A 80 -14.42 -3.83 -8.13
CA ASP A 80 -15.04 -2.77 -8.93
C ASP A 80 -13.99 -1.77 -9.43
N LEU A 81 -12.93 -1.58 -8.64
CA LEU A 81 -11.75 -0.76 -8.93
C LEU A 81 -10.49 -1.45 -8.43
N ILE A 82 -9.38 -1.22 -9.12
CA ILE A 82 -8.04 -1.59 -8.65
C ILE A 82 -7.24 -0.29 -8.48
N LEU A 83 -6.72 -0.08 -7.27
CA LEU A 83 -5.86 1.05 -6.95
C LEU A 83 -4.41 0.56 -6.80
N LEU A 84 -3.51 1.16 -7.56
CA LEU A 84 -2.07 0.96 -7.48
C LEU A 84 -1.48 2.20 -6.81
N THR A 85 -1.07 2.08 -5.56
CA THR A 85 -0.66 3.22 -4.73
C THR A 85 0.85 3.31 -4.60
N GLY A 86 1.56 3.25 -5.74
CA GLY A 86 3.00 3.53 -5.87
C GLY A 86 3.95 2.36 -5.60
N ASP A 87 5.21 2.62 -5.89
CA ASP A 87 6.36 1.74 -5.69
C ASP A 87 6.21 0.35 -6.36
N LEU A 88 5.76 0.36 -7.63
CA LEU A 88 5.66 -0.88 -8.41
C LEU A 88 7.02 -1.36 -8.91
N LEU A 89 7.99 -0.45 -9.07
CA LEU A 89 9.36 -0.75 -9.49
C LEU A 89 10.38 -0.34 -8.43
N ASN A 90 11.64 -0.75 -8.63
CA ASN A 90 12.78 -0.27 -7.86
C ASN A 90 13.49 0.84 -8.62
N SER A 91 13.81 1.94 -7.95
CA SER A 91 14.48 3.09 -8.56
C SER A 91 15.93 2.82 -8.98
N ASP A 92 16.55 1.74 -8.51
CA ASP A 92 17.94 1.34 -8.79
C ASP A 92 18.07 0.17 -9.80
N GLU A 93 16.95 -0.43 -10.21
CA GLU A 93 16.89 -1.49 -11.21
C GLU A 93 16.28 -0.98 -12.51
N GLN A 94 17.05 -0.91 -13.60
CA GLN A 94 16.54 -0.44 -14.90
C GLN A 94 15.60 -1.46 -15.55
N ARG A 95 14.41 -1.64 -14.92
CA ARG A 95 13.34 -2.56 -15.34
C ARG A 95 11.98 -1.93 -15.14
N THR A 96 11.16 -1.92 -16.17
CA THR A 96 9.75 -1.48 -16.12
C THR A 96 8.78 -2.59 -16.52
N ASP A 97 9.31 -3.66 -17.09
CA ASP A 97 8.54 -4.76 -17.71
C ASP A 97 7.66 -5.51 -16.71
N ILE A 98 8.08 -5.65 -15.46
CA ILE A 98 7.28 -6.33 -14.41
C ILE A 98 6.03 -5.51 -14.10
N ALA A 99 6.20 -4.21 -13.86
CA ALA A 99 5.09 -3.30 -13.53
C ALA A 99 4.13 -3.15 -14.71
N THR A 100 4.62 -2.83 -15.93
CA THR A 100 3.78 -2.63 -17.10
C THR A 100 3.01 -3.90 -17.48
N ASN A 101 3.64 -5.08 -17.45
CA ASN A 101 2.96 -6.36 -17.68
C ASN A 101 1.90 -6.68 -16.62
N LEU A 102 2.15 -6.33 -15.36
CA LEU A 102 1.16 -6.50 -14.29
C LEU A 102 -0.04 -5.59 -14.55
N ILE A 103 0.19 -4.30 -14.79
CA ILE A 103 -0.86 -3.31 -15.08
C ILE A 103 -1.76 -3.80 -16.23
N ALA A 104 -1.16 -4.19 -17.36
CA ALA A 104 -1.92 -4.68 -18.51
C ALA A 104 -2.84 -5.85 -18.16
N LYS A 105 -2.36 -6.82 -17.37
CA LYS A 105 -3.16 -7.96 -16.92
C LYS A 105 -4.25 -7.59 -15.91
N LEU A 106 -4.02 -6.58 -15.09
CA LEU A 106 -5.02 -6.09 -14.13
C LEU A 106 -6.14 -5.31 -14.82
N CYS A 107 -5.83 -4.60 -15.90
CA CYS A 107 -6.83 -3.90 -16.74
C CYS A 107 -7.83 -4.85 -17.40
N ASP A 108 -7.48 -6.14 -17.58
CA ASP A 108 -8.41 -7.20 -18.03
C ASP A 108 -9.41 -7.63 -16.92
N ILE A 109 -9.26 -7.13 -15.69
CA ILE A 109 -10.11 -7.50 -14.54
C ILE A 109 -11.07 -6.38 -14.19
N ALA A 110 -10.56 -5.17 -13.96
CA ALA A 110 -11.32 -3.98 -13.58
C ALA A 110 -10.55 -2.70 -13.98
N PRO A 111 -11.17 -1.52 -13.95
CA PRO A 111 -10.47 -0.26 -14.14
C PRO A 111 -9.32 -0.12 -13.14
N VAL A 112 -8.13 0.24 -13.64
CA VAL A 112 -6.90 0.40 -12.87
C VAL A 112 -6.54 1.88 -12.78
N TYR A 113 -6.38 2.38 -11.57
CA TYR A 113 -5.88 3.71 -11.28
C TYR A 113 -4.56 3.62 -10.56
N PHE A 114 -3.65 4.52 -10.88
CA PHE A 114 -2.30 4.56 -10.34
C PHE A 114 -1.94 5.96 -9.86
N SER A 115 -1.20 6.04 -8.78
CA SER A 115 -0.51 7.25 -8.30
C SER A 115 0.92 6.87 -7.90
N ASN A 116 1.88 7.76 -8.19
CA ASN A 116 3.30 7.52 -7.98
C ASN A 116 3.67 7.28 -6.52
N GLY A 117 4.66 6.39 -6.32
CA GLY A 117 5.45 6.32 -5.11
C GLY A 117 6.79 7.04 -5.28
N ASN A 118 7.63 6.99 -4.27
CA ASN A 118 8.95 7.64 -4.35
C ASN A 118 9.88 6.92 -5.34
N HIS A 119 9.73 5.62 -5.52
CA HIS A 119 10.57 4.86 -6.45
C HIS A 119 10.29 5.20 -7.93
N GLU A 120 9.06 5.52 -8.31
CA GLU A 120 8.76 5.99 -9.65
C GLU A 120 9.45 7.32 -9.94
N ILE A 121 9.34 8.29 -9.04
CA ILE A 121 9.96 9.62 -9.19
C ILE A 121 11.49 9.51 -9.23
N GLU A 122 12.09 8.75 -8.31
CA GLU A 122 13.54 8.52 -8.31
C GLU A 122 14.02 7.80 -9.60
N TYR A 123 13.20 6.90 -10.15
CA TYR A 123 13.49 6.22 -11.40
C TYR A 123 13.49 7.18 -12.58
N GLU A 124 12.49 8.04 -12.69
CA GLU A 124 12.40 9.09 -13.70
C GLU A 124 13.61 10.03 -13.64
N GLU A 125 13.97 10.50 -12.45
CA GLU A 125 15.13 11.36 -12.24
C GLU A 125 16.44 10.67 -12.65
N ARG A 126 16.56 9.38 -12.36
CA ARG A 126 17.79 8.60 -12.61
C ARG A 126 17.98 8.21 -14.06
N TYR A 127 16.90 7.80 -14.73
CA TYR A 127 16.99 7.21 -16.07
C TYR A 127 16.37 8.06 -17.17
N GLY A 128 15.69 9.15 -16.82
CA GLY A 128 15.02 10.03 -17.80
C GLY A 128 13.88 9.34 -18.56
N VAL A 129 13.20 8.40 -17.91
CA VAL A 129 12.07 7.65 -18.48
C VAL A 129 10.77 8.17 -17.87
N ASP A 130 9.82 8.54 -18.70
CA ASP A 130 8.48 8.93 -18.29
C ASP A 130 7.68 7.68 -17.86
N ILE A 131 7.62 7.43 -16.55
CA ILE A 131 6.91 6.26 -16.00
C ILE A 131 5.40 6.44 -16.11
N ASP A 132 4.91 7.65 -15.94
CA ASP A 132 3.50 7.95 -16.08
C ASP A 132 2.97 7.56 -17.47
N GLU A 133 3.72 7.92 -18.53
CA GLU A 133 3.34 7.55 -19.89
C GLU A 133 3.42 6.04 -20.11
N LEU A 134 4.46 5.36 -19.61
CA LEU A 134 4.56 3.90 -19.72
C LEU A 134 3.39 3.18 -19.03
N TYR A 135 2.93 3.68 -17.88
CA TYR A 135 1.81 3.06 -17.18
C TYR A 135 0.46 3.38 -17.83
N ARG A 136 0.31 4.58 -18.44
CA ARG A 136 -0.83 4.90 -19.33
C ARG A 136 -0.87 4.00 -20.56
N GLU A 137 0.27 3.77 -21.22
CA GLU A 137 0.37 2.82 -22.34
C GLU A 137 0.04 1.38 -21.94
N ALA A 138 0.36 0.98 -20.70
CA ALA A 138 -0.04 -0.31 -20.14
C ALA A 138 -1.53 -0.41 -19.77
N GLY A 139 -2.28 0.71 -19.79
CA GLY A 139 -3.72 0.78 -19.62
C GLY A 139 -4.21 1.37 -18.30
N ALA A 140 -3.32 1.80 -17.40
CA ALA A 140 -3.73 2.47 -16.16
C ALA A 140 -4.15 3.92 -16.41
N VAL A 141 -5.06 4.42 -15.60
CA VAL A 141 -5.32 5.85 -15.44
C VAL A 141 -4.36 6.36 -14.36
N VAL A 142 -3.39 7.18 -14.78
CA VAL A 142 -2.40 7.77 -13.86
C VAL A 142 -2.93 9.11 -13.39
N LEU A 143 -2.99 9.29 -12.07
CA LEU A 143 -3.39 10.53 -11.39
C LEU A 143 -2.20 11.01 -10.54
N GLU A 144 -1.64 12.15 -10.90
CA GLU A 144 -0.55 12.79 -10.16
C GLU A 144 -0.86 14.27 -9.96
N LYS A 145 -1.24 14.64 -8.74
CA LYS A 145 -1.92 15.91 -8.41
C LYS A 145 -3.11 16.18 -9.35
N GLU A 146 -3.83 15.10 -9.61
CA GLU A 146 -4.99 15.10 -10.48
C GLU A 146 -6.15 14.33 -9.84
N TYR A 147 -7.37 14.62 -10.23
CA TYR A 147 -8.55 13.87 -9.83
C TYR A 147 -9.55 13.74 -10.98
N GLN A 148 -10.41 12.76 -10.88
CA GLN A 148 -11.52 12.53 -11.79
C GLN A 148 -12.79 12.19 -11.02
N ASP A 149 -13.93 12.77 -11.43
CA ASP A 149 -15.24 12.34 -10.99
C ASP A 149 -15.68 11.16 -11.88
N ILE A 150 -15.62 9.97 -11.31
CA ILE A 150 -15.90 8.73 -12.03
C ILE A 150 -17.23 8.11 -11.61
N THR A 151 -17.79 7.26 -12.45
CA THR A 151 -19.02 6.53 -12.14
C THR A 151 -18.75 5.05 -12.02
N VAL A 152 -19.01 4.48 -10.84
CA VAL A 152 -18.89 3.05 -10.56
C VAL A 152 -20.23 2.54 -10.04
N LYS A 153 -20.78 1.48 -10.66
CA LYS A 153 -22.09 0.92 -10.29
C LYS A 153 -23.22 1.97 -10.17
N ASN A 154 -23.25 2.91 -11.12
CA ASN A 154 -24.20 4.04 -11.15
C ASN A 154 -24.04 5.08 -10.05
N GLN A 155 -22.95 5.04 -9.29
CA GLN A 155 -22.60 6.03 -8.30
C GLN A 155 -21.42 6.86 -8.74
N LYS A 156 -21.50 8.18 -8.53
CA LYS A 156 -20.36 9.08 -8.73
C LYS A 156 -19.52 9.14 -7.48
N ILE A 157 -18.22 9.07 -7.67
CA ILE A 157 -17.19 9.28 -6.66
C ILE A 157 -16.10 10.17 -7.22
N ARG A 158 -15.42 10.94 -6.37
CA ARG A 158 -14.18 11.64 -6.76
C ARG A 158 -12.99 10.75 -6.41
N LEU A 159 -12.19 10.41 -7.41
CA LEU A 159 -10.95 9.66 -7.24
C LEU A 159 -9.78 10.57 -7.58
N GLY A 160 -8.86 10.74 -6.64
CA GLY A 160 -7.65 11.54 -6.81
C GLY A 160 -6.38 10.74 -6.56
N GLY A 161 -5.27 11.29 -7.03
CA GLY A 161 -3.94 10.76 -6.76
C GLY A 161 -2.95 11.89 -6.52
N ILE A 162 -2.08 11.69 -5.54
CA ILE A 162 -0.99 12.60 -5.22
C ILE A 162 0.21 11.81 -4.72
N TYR A 163 1.37 12.10 -5.29
CA TYR A 163 2.64 11.54 -4.84
C TYR A 163 3.08 12.10 -3.49
N GLY A 164 3.65 11.24 -2.69
CA GLY A 164 4.47 11.58 -1.55
C GLY A 164 3.74 12.36 -0.48
N TYR A 165 4.40 13.37 0.01
CA TYR A 165 3.86 14.27 1.02
C TYR A 165 2.85 15.20 0.35
N CYS A 166 1.56 14.89 0.49
CA CYS A 166 0.49 15.78 0.03
C CYS A 166 0.49 17.13 0.77
N LEU A 167 1.15 17.18 1.91
CA LEU A 167 1.33 18.37 2.75
C LEU A 167 2.83 18.58 3.02
N PRO A 168 3.33 19.82 2.98
CA PRO A 168 4.75 20.12 3.22
C PRO A 168 5.15 19.82 4.67
N GLY A 169 6.45 19.53 4.88
CA GLY A 169 6.98 19.28 6.22
C GLY A 169 6.69 20.41 7.23
N LYS A 170 6.68 21.66 6.77
CA LYS A 170 6.27 22.80 7.60
C LYS A 170 4.84 22.66 8.13
N TYR A 171 3.91 22.22 7.27
CA TYR A 171 2.52 21.99 7.68
C TYR A 171 2.43 20.93 8.78
N LEU A 172 3.20 19.87 8.67
CA LEU A 172 3.22 18.80 9.67
C LEU A 172 3.72 19.29 11.04
N GLU A 173 4.56 20.34 11.08
CA GLU A 173 5.08 20.90 12.33
C GLU A 173 4.21 22.02 12.89
N THR A 174 3.61 22.83 12.04
CA THR A 174 2.97 24.11 12.43
C THR A 174 1.49 24.23 12.09
N GLY A 175 0.97 23.37 11.21
CA GLY A 175 -0.35 23.50 10.61
C GLY A 175 -0.45 24.60 9.54
N GLU A 176 0.70 25.16 9.10
CA GLU A 176 0.74 26.23 8.10
C GLU A 176 1.45 25.79 6.83
N ALA A 177 0.85 26.09 5.68
CA ALA A 177 1.44 25.89 4.35
C ALA A 177 1.16 27.11 3.46
N ASP A 178 1.98 27.29 2.44
CA ASP A 178 1.68 28.26 1.41
C ASP A 178 0.52 27.77 0.52
N PRO A 179 -0.34 28.67 0.02
CA PRO A 179 -1.52 28.26 -0.78
C PRO A 179 -1.21 27.39 -2.01
N GLU A 180 -0.02 27.56 -2.60
CA GLU A 180 0.42 26.75 -3.75
C GLU A 180 0.69 25.29 -3.35
N GLU A 181 1.10 25.04 -2.11
CA GLU A 181 1.41 23.72 -1.59
C GLU A 181 0.15 22.91 -1.26
N THR A 182 -0.93 23.58 -0.89
CA THR A 182 -2.23 22.97 -0.54
C THR A 182 -3.25 23.04 -1.67
N ALA A 183 -2.95 23.71 -2.77
CA ALA A 183 -3.90 24.02 -3.85
C ALA A 183 -4.63 22.78 -4.38
N PHE A 184 -3.92 21.66 -4.53
CA PHE A 184 -4.54 20.41 -4.98
C PHE A 184 -5.60 19.92 -3.99
N LEU A 185 -5.30 19.87 -2.69
CA LEU A 185 -6.24 19.39 -1.68
C LEU A 185 -7.43 20.34 -1.52
N GLU A 186 -7.20 21.66 -1.62
CA GLU A 186 -8.27 22.66 -1.59
C GLU A 186 -9.28 22.44 -2.74
N GLU A 187 -8.76 22.20 -3.94
CA GLU A 187 -9.62 21.94 -5.09
C GLU A 187 -10.25 20.54 -5.02
N TYR A 188 -9.47 19.54 -4.62
CA TYR A 188 -9.92 18.15 -4.52
C TYR A 188 -11.09 17.98 -3.55
N GLN A 189 -11.06 18.66 -2.40
CA GLN A 189 -12.11 18.54 -1.39
C GLN A 189 -13.42 19.26 -1.75
N ASP A 190 -13.42 20.18 -2.73
CA ASP A 190 -14.59 20.97 -3.12
C ASP A 190 -15.63 20.15 -3.91
N THR A 191 -16.26 19.21 -3.22
CA THR A 191 -17.37 18.38 -3.75
C THR A 191 -18.10 17.65 -2.63
N ASP A 192 -19.40 17.39 -2.83
CA ASP A 192 -20.19 16.52 -1.96
C ASP A 192 -20.06 15.02 -2.31
N LEU A 193 -19.36 14.67 -3.39
CA LEU A 193 -19.15 13.28 -3.77
C LEU A 193 -18.29 12.54 -2.72
N PRO A 194 -18.49 11.22 -2.56
CA PRO A 194 -17.53 10.41 -1.83
C PRO A 194 -16.13 10.54 -2.45
N LYS A 195 -15.12 10.80 -1.62
CA LYS A 195 -13.76 11.15 -2.01
C LYS A 195 -12.79 10.05 -1.64
N ILE A 196 -12.09 9.51 -2.65
CA ILE A 196 -11.05 8.50 -2.51
C ILE A 196 -9.74 9.09 -3.02
N LEU A 197 -8.72 9.13 -2.19
CA LEU A 197 -7.40 9.67 -2.52
C LEU A 197 -6.34 8.57 -2.45
N MET A 198 -5.59 8.38 -3.52
CA MET A 198 -4.35 7.61 -3.51
C MET A 198 -3.21 8.54 -3.09
N CYS A 199 -2.51 8.21 -2.01
CA CYS A 199 -1.35 8.95 -1.52
C CYS A 199 -0.36 7.95 -0.93
N HIS A 200 0.74 7.70 -1.65
CA HIS A 200 1.66 6.61 -1.31
C HIS A 200 2.22 6.72 0.10
N MET A 201 2.71 7.90 0.50
CA MET A 201 3.34 8.15 1.79
C MET A 201 2.30 8.52 2.87
N PRO A 202 2.08 7.68 3.89
CA PRO A 202 0.98 7.89 4.84
C PRO A 202 1.28 8.90 5.94
N VAL A 203 2.55 9.32 6.11
CA VAL A 203 2.98 10.07 7.29
C VAL A 203 2.18 11.34 7.52
N CYS A 204 1.83 12.08 6.46
CA CYS A 204 1.05 13.32 6.57
C CYS A 204 -0.39 13.08 7.06
N TRP A 205 -0.90 11.87 6.93
CA TRP A 205 -2.23 11.49 7.41
C TRP A 205 -2.22 10.85 8.80
N MET A 206 -1.04 10.42 9.28
CA MET A 206 -0.89 9.70 10.55
C MET A 206 -0.47 10.61 11.71
N ILE A 207 0.06 11.79 11.43
CA ILE A 207 0.59 12.72 12.42
C ILE A 207 -0.16 14.05 12.39
N ASN A 208 -0.18 14.73 13.53
CA ASN A 208 -0.72 16.09 13.72
C ASN A 208 -2.20 16.27 13.35
N GLY A 209 -3.00 15.20 13.28
CA GLY A 209 -4.43 15.30 13.01
C GLY A 209 -4.79 15.67 11.57
N SER A 210 -3.86 15.58 10.62
CA SER A 210 -4.12 16.02 9.23
C SER A 210 -5.27 15.27 8.56
N LEU A 211 -5.55 14.02 8.98
CA LEU A 211 -6.73 13.30 8.51
C LEU A 211 -8.04 13.99 8.94
N ASP A 212 -8.03 14.69 10.07
CA ASP A 212 -9.20 15.43 10.57
C ASP A 212 -9.39 16.77 9.88
N ASP A 213 -8.28 17.42 9.48
CA ASP A 213 -8.28 18.78 8.92
C ASP A 213 -8.84 18.86 7.49
N TRP A 214 -8.63 17.82 6.66
CA TRP A 214 -9.01 17.81 5.25
C TRP A 214 -10.27 16.98 5.00
N ASP A 215 -11.16 17.46 4.14
CA ASP A 215 -12.38 16.73 3.73
C ASP A 215 -12.06 15.69 2.65
N VAL A 216 -11.38 14.62 3.08
CA VAL A 216 -11.03 13.44 2.29
C VAL A 216 -11.60 12.21 3.00
N ASP A 217 -12.55 11.48 2.38
CA ASP A 217 -13.23 10.40 3.08
C ASP A 217 -12.34 9.15 3.26
N TYR A 218 -11.60 8.78 2.19
CA TYR A 218 -10.76 7.58 2.19
C TYR A 218 -9.40 7.85 1.56
N VAL A 219 -8.33 7.61 2.30
CA VAL A 219 -6.94 7.70 1.80
C VAL A 219 -6.37 6.30 1.69
N PHE A 220 -5.79 5.95 0.54
CA PHE A 220 -5.12 4.66 0.30
C PHE A 220 -3.62 4.89 0.20
N ALA A 221 -2.85 4.23 1.08
CA ALA A 221 -1.41 4.42 1.20
C ALA A 221 -0.63 3.10 1.31
N GLY A 222 0.67 3.18 1.03
CA GLY A 222 1.66 2.11 1.16
C GLY A 222 2.90 2.57 1.92
N HIS A 223 4.09 2.44 1.29
CA HIS A 223 5.38 2.98 1.69
C HIS A 223 6.03 2.36 2.94
N VAL A 224 5.27 2.04 3.96
CA VAL A 224 5.81 1.61 5.27
C VAL A 224 6.03 0.09 5.38
N HIS A 225 5.73 -0.66 4.34
CA HIS A 225 5.95 -2.11 4.22
C HIS A 225 5.50 -2.95 5.44
N GLY A 226 4.51 -2.46 6.20
CA GLY A 226 4.10 -3.12 7.45
C GLY A 226 5.22 -3.16 8.51
N GLY A 227 6.29 -2.36 8.35
CA GLY A 227 7.44 -2.31 9.24
C GLY A 227 8.48 -3.38 9.00
N GLU A 228 8.55 -3.94 7.80
CA GLU A 228 9.48 -4.97 7.30
C GLU A 228 9.50 -6.25 8.14
N VAL A 229 9.88 -6.18 9.39
CA VAL A 229 9.88 -7.27 10.36
C VAL A 229 8.76 -7.07 11.36
N ILE A 230 7.80 -8.00 11.43
CA ILE A 230 6.73 -7.96 12.42
C ILE A 230 7.11 -8.84 13.62
N LEU A 231 7.37 -8.20 14.73
CA LEU A 231 7.66 -8.87 15.99
C LEU A 231 6.37 -9.20 16.76
N PRO A 232 6.20 -10.45 17.24
CA PRO A 232 5.06 -10.81 18.05
C PRO A 232 4.91 -9.86 19.26
N PHE A 233 3.70 -9.36 19.49
CA PHE A 233 3.32 -8.45 20.58
C PHE A 233 3.88 -7.01 20.51
N ILE A 234 4.83 -6.73 19.60
CA ILE A 234 5.48 -5.42 19.46
C ILE A 234 4.96 -4.71 18.21
N GLY A 235 4.77 -5.44 17.10
CA GLY A 235 4.40 -4.88 15.80
C GLY A 235 5.58 -4.73 14.87
N GLY A 236 5.50 -3.77 13.94
CA GLY A 236 6.53 -3.49 12.95
C GLY A 236 7.82 -2.96 13.58
N LEU A 237 8.94 -3.40 13.03
CA LEU A 237 10.27 -3.04 13.54
C LEU A 237 10.67 -1.62 13.12
N TYR A 238 10.45 -1.26 11.86
CA TYR A 238 10.89 0.01 11.28
C TYR A 238 9.89 0.47 10.21
N GLY A 239 9.56 1.72 10.22
CA GLY A 239 8.78 2.35 9.15
C GLY A 239 9.55 3.52 8.57
N PRO A 240 9.70 3.63 7.23
CA PRO A 240 10.17 4.84 6.60
C PRO A 240 9.42 6.06 7.17
N ASP A 241 10.12 7.17 7.37
CA ASP A 241 9.63 8.42 7.97
C ASP A 241 9.13 8.34 9.42
N LEU A 242 8.83 7.15 9.93
CA LEU A 242 8.32 6.93 11.27
C LEU A 242 9.37 6.38 12.27
N GLY A 243 10.49 5.85 11.75
CA GLY A 243 11.61 5.35 12.55
C GLY A 243 11.38 3.96 13.15
N TRP A 244 12.04 3.69 14.29
CA TRP A 244 12.03 2.39 14.94
C TRP A 244 10.84 2.20 15.88
N PHE A 245 10.20 1.03 15.81
CA PHE A 245 9.08 0.62 16.66
C PHE A 245 7.90 1.60 16.66
N PRO A 246 7.43 2.04 15.48
CA PRO A 246 6.38 3.07 15.41
C PRO A 246 4.99 2.53 15.78
N GLY A 247 4.88 1.27 16.17
CA GLY A 247 3.63 0.65 16.56
C GLY A 247 2.89 0.00 15.39
N LYS A 248 1.69 0.45 15.07
CA LYS A 248 0.86 -0.12 14.01
C LYS A 248 1.24 0.51 12.66
N LEU A 249 1.60 -0.34 11.69
CA LEU A 249 2.01 0.05 10.33
C LEU A 249 1.20 -0.64 9.23
N GLN A 250 -0.07 -0.94 9.53
CA GLN A 250 -0.99 -1.58 8.59
C GLN A 250 -2.44 -1.50 9.08
N GLY A 251 -3.38 -1.62 8.17
CA GLY A 251 -4.82 -1.69 8.46
C GLY A 251 -5.50 -0.32 8.38
N LEU A 252 -6.53 -0.10 9.16
CA LEU A 252 -7.32 1.11 9.12
C LEU A 252 -6.95 2.06 10.27
N TYR A 253 -6.87 3.35 9.95
CA TYR A 253 -6.77 4.47 10.89
C TYR A 253 -7.94 5.40 10.61
N SER A 254 -8.67 5.79 11.65
CA SER A 254 -9.80 6.69 11.51
C SER A 254 -9.49 8.06 12.09
N SER A 255 -10.14 9.09 11.54
CA SER A 255 -10.22 10.43 12.14
C SER A 255 -10.86 10.37 13.54
N GLU A 256 -10.78 11.46 14.29
CA GLU A 256 -11.33 11.53 15.66
C GLU A 256 -12.86 11.29 15.68
N ASP A 257 -13.58 11.80 14.68
CA ASP A 257 -15.03 11.60 14.51
C ASP A 257 -15.40 10.23 13.93
N GLY A 258 -14.41 9.50 13.36
CA GLY A 258 -14.59 8.20 12.72
C GLY A 258 -15.16 8.24 11.31
N GLU A 259 -15.32 9.43 10.72
CA GLU A 259 -15.93 9.59 9.38
C GLU A 259 -14.94 9.38 8.24
N LYS A 260 -13.65 9.63 8.49
CA LYS A 260 -12.57 9.52 7.50
C LYS A 260 -11.67 8.33 7.83
N THR A 261 -11.13 7.70 6.81
CA THR A 261 -10.31 6.48 6.99
C THR A 261 -9.07 6.50 6.12
N LEU A 262 -7.91 6.34 6.75
CA LEU A 262 -6.66 5.97 6.07
C LEU A 262 -6.57 4.44 6.02
N VAL A 263 -6.47 3.90 4.80
CA VAL A 263 -6.21 2.50 4.50
C VAL A 263 -4.72 2.34 4.23
N LEU A 264 -4.02 1.63 5.11
CA LEU A 264 -2.59 1.43 5.03
C LEU A 264 -2.28 -0.04 4.76
N SER A 265 -1.76 -0.33 3.56
CA SER A 265 -1.35 -1.68 3.19
C SER A 265 0.10 -1.96 3.57
N ARG A 266 0.40 -3.24 3.81
CA ARG A 266 1.77 -3.74 4.01
C ARG A 266 2.56 -3.84 2.70
N GLY A 267 1.88 -3.73 1.56
CA GLY A 267 2.51 -3.91 0.27
C GLY A 267 2.91 -5.36 -0.07
N LEU A 268 3.47 -5.51 -1.25
CA LEU A 268 3.78 -6.81 -1.86
C LEU A 268 5.26 -7.19 -1.77
N GLY A 269 6.15 -6.30 -2.16
CA GLY A 269 7.59 -6.50 -2.18
C GLY A 269 8.31 -5.70 -1.11
N THR A 270 9.62 -5.58 -1.27
CA THR A 270 10.50 -4.69 -0.49
C THR A 270 11.74 -4.37 -1.31
N ASN A 271 12.26 -3.17 -1.17
CA ASN A 271 13.58 -2.76 -1.64
C ASN A 271 14.55 -2.50 -0.48
N GLU A 272 14.12 -2.72 0.74
CA GLU A 272 14.91 -2.43 1.92
C GLU A 272 16.02 -3.45 2.16
N SER A 273 17.11 -2.98 2.81
CA SER A 273 18.18 -3.86 3.27
C SER A 273 17.71 -4.86 4.34
N ILE A 274 16.59 -4.59 4.97
CA ILE A 274 15.92 -5.47 5.94
C ILE A 274 14.88 -6.29 5.19
N PRO A 275 15.06 -7.61 5.06
CA PRO A 275 14.08 -8.44 4.36
C PRO A 275 12.81 -8.60 5.20
N ARG A 276 11.67 -8.78 4.53
CA ARG A 276 10.42 -9.11 5.22
C ARG A 276 10.56 -10.36 6.08
N PHE A 277 10.17 -10.26 7.34
CA PHE A 277 10.13 -11.38 8.27
C PHE A 277 8.83 -11.36 9.07
N ASN A 278 8.09 -12.48 9.07
CA ASN A 278 6.76 -12.59 9.67
C ASN A 278 5.77 -11.53 9.13
N ASN A 279 6.00 -11.08 7.91
CA ASN A 279 5.30 -9.99 7.23
C ASN A 279 5.00 -10.42 5.78
N ILE A 280 3.86 -11.10 5.62
CA ILE A 280 3.48 -11.72 4.35
C ILE A 280 2.99 -10.64 3.38
N PRO A 281 3.42 -10.65 2.10
CA PRO A 281 2.88 -9.80 1.04
C PRO A 281 1.36 -9.76 1.01
N GLU A 282 0.80 -8.55 0.86
CA GLU A 282 -0.62 -8.30 1.03
C GLU A 282 -1.31 -7.84 -0.26
N VAL A 283 -2.46 -8.43 -0.53
CA VAL A 283 -3.50 -7.86 -1.39
C VAL A 283 -4.60 -7.34 -0.47
N MET A 284 -4.81 -6.03 -0.44
CA MET A 284 -5.81 -5.40 0.40
C MET A 284 -7.13 -5.31 -0.35
N VAL A 285 -8.19 -5.86 0.21
CA VAL A 285 -9.57 -5.76 -0.30
C VAL A 285 -10.36 -4.90 0.65
N VAL A 286 -10.93 -3.82 0.14
CA VAL A 286 -11.71 -2.86 0.93
C VAL A 286 -13.12 -2.81 0.38
N ASP A 287 -14.09 -3.18 1.19
CA ASP A 287 -15.51 -3.03 0.90
C ASP A 287 -16.03 -1.77 1.62
N ILE A 288 -16.40 -0.76 0.84
CA ILE A 288 -17.01 0.47 1.36
C ILE A 288 -18.52 0.39 1.08
N GLN A 289 -19.34 0.63 2.10
CA GLN A 289 -20.80 0.63 1.97
C GLN A 289 -21.42 1.71 2.84
N GLY A 290 -22.45 2.38 2.33
CA GLY A 290 -23.22 3.35 3.11
C GLY A 290 -23.92 2.68 4.27
N LYS A 291 -24.06 3.40 5.39
CA LYS A 291 -24.93 3.01 6.48
C LYS A 291 -26.37 2.96 5.93
N GLY A 292 -27.02 1.80 6.01
CA GLY A 292 -28.36 1.56 5.54
C GLY A 292 -29.44 2.31 6.35
#